data_a6e91973e183509a60937b17ef76f463
#
_entry.id   a6e91973e183509a60937b17ef76f463
#
_cell.length_a   1.000
_cell.length_b   1.000
_cell.length_c   1.000
_cell.angle_alpha   90.00
_cell.angle_beta   90.00
_cell.angle_gamma   90.00
#
_symmetry.space_group_name_H-M   'P 1'
#
loop_
_entity.id
_entity.type
_entity.pdbx_description
1 polymer ?
#
loop_
_entity_poly.entity_id
_entity_poly.type
_entity_poly.pdbx_seq_one_letter_code
_entity_poly.pdbx_strand_id
1 'polypeptide(L)'
;SNLSLKDLVISQDNTIDIRDCYVKTGIETILEQLDQELVGLESVKTRVREISSVLLFDRIREIQELPTLNSSLHMSFTGRPGTGKTSVAAKLGLVLRQLGYLTKGHITNVTREDLVGQYVGHTAPKTKEQLNKARGGILFMDEAQHLYKPDNERDYGAEAIELLLQVMENQREDLIFVFSGPKTKIEGFFNSNPGISSRIGQHVDFADYNVEELTAITKFLIHNDNRYKYDEDVVKILVHYIEQFID
;
A
#
# COMPACT_ATOMS: atom_id res chain seq x y z
N SER A 1 -5.95 -22.59 13.12
CA SER A 1 -6.75 -22.60 11.87
C SER A 1 -7.55 -21.32 11.83
N ASN A 2 -7.18 -20.39 10.95
CA ASN A 2 -7.97 -19.18 10.73
C ASN A 2 -9.30 -19.61 10.09
N LEU A 3 -10.40 -19.36 10.79
CA LEU A 3 -11.76 -19.49 10.24
C LEU A 3 -11.90 -18.50 9.08
N SER A 4 -12.56 -18.94 7.99
CA SER A 4 -12.84 -18.00 6.90
C SER A 4 -13.90 -17.00 7.39
N LEU A 5 -13.88 -15.79 6.86
CA LEU A 5 -14.88 -14.77 7.22
C LEU A 5 -16.31 -15.28 6.96
N LYS A 6 -16.49 -16.12 5.94
CA LYS A 6 -17.77 -16.79 5.65
C LYS A 6 -18.26 -17.68 6.81
N ASP A 7 -17.35 -18.42 7.44
CA ASP A 7 -17.71 -19.32 8.55
C ASP A 7 -18.11 -18.54 9.81
N LEU A 8 -17.59 -17.31 9.98
CA LEU A 8 -17.93 -16.43 11.09
C LEU A 8 -19.29 -15.74 10.95
N VAL A 9 -19.68 -15.43 9.72
CA VAL A 9 -20.91 -14.69 9.40
C VAL A 9 -22.14 -15.60 9.38
N ILE A 10 -21.97 -16.92 9.18
CA ILE A 10 -23.06 -17.92 9.09
C ILE A 10 -23.47 -18.47 10.46
N SER A 11 -22.92 -18.00 11.58
CA SER A 11 -23.31 -18.46 12.92
C SER A 11 -24.79 -18.15 13.23
N GLN A 12 -25.47 -19.07 13.92
CA GLN A 12 -26.95 -19.24 14.03
C GLN A 12 -27.70 -18.08 14.73
N ASP A 13 -27.05 -17.08 15.26
CA ASP A 13 -27.70 -15.91 15.83
C ASP A 13 -27.55 -14.73 14.85
N ASN A 14 -28.67 -14.14 14.46
CA ASN A 14 -28.77 -13.01 13.50
C ASN A 14 -28.01 -11.74 13.92
N THR A 15 -27.05 -11.84 14.82
CA THR A 15 -26.19 -10.74 15.29
C THR A 15 -24.73 -11.06 14.96
N ILE A 16 -24.09 -10.19 14.19
CA ILE A 16 -22.65 -10.27 13.89
C ILE A 16 -21.93 -9.29 14.79
N ASP A 17 -21.04 -9.81 15.64
CA ASP A 17 -20.09 -8.96 16.35
C ASP A 17 -18.90 -8.66 15.43
N ILE A 18 -18.82 -7.41 14.94
CA ILE A 18 -17.75 -6.94 14.06
C ILE A 18 -16.38 -7.06 14.75
N ARG A 19 -16.31 -6.84 16.07
CA ARG A 19 -15.06 -6.97 16.82
C ARG A 19 -14.59 -8.42 16.87
N ASP A 20 -15.51 -9.35 17.05
CA ASP A 20 -15.21 -10.78 17.02
C ASP A 20 -14.70 -11.22 15.63
N CYS A 21 -15.32 -10.71 14.56
CA CYS A 21 -14.82 -10.91 13.19
C CYS A 21 -13.41 -10.35 12.99
N TYR A 22 -13.12 -9.18 13.55
CA TYR A 22 -11.82 -8.51 13.45
C TYR A 22 -10.70 -9.36 14.09
N VAL A 23 -10.96 -9.89 15.28
CA VAL A 23 -10.03 -10.77 16.02
C VAL A 23 -9.87 -12.12 15.30
N LYS A 24 -10.97 -12.77 14.97
CA LYS A 24 -10.96 -14.13 14.41
C LYS A 24 -10.39 -14.20 12.99
N THR A 25 -10.48 -13.13 12.22
CA THR A 25 -9.81 -13.04 10.90
C THR A 25 -8.31 -12.81 11.00
N GLY A 26 -7.78 -12.47 12.19
CA GLY A 26 -6.36 -12.17 12.39
C GLY A 26 -5.93 -10.78 11.88
N ILE A 27 -6.86 -9.91 11.51
CA ILE A 27 -6.56 -8.53 11.08
C ILE A 27 -5.94 -7.75 12.23
N GLU A 28 -6.45 -7.92 13.46
CA GLU A 28 -5.92 -7.27 14.66
C GLU A 28 -4.42 -7.55 14.82
N THR A 29 -4.01 -8.81 14.70
CA THR A 29 -2.59 -9.20 14.78
C THR A 29 -1.73 -8.53 13.70
N ILE A 30 -2.24 -8.38 12.47
CA ILE A 30 -1.49 -7.70 11.40
C ILE A 30 -1.32 -6.22 11.72
N LEU A 31 -2.34 -5.58 12.29
CA LEU A 31 -2.28 -4.15 12.65
C LEU A 31 -1.43 -3.91 13.89
N GLU A 32 -1.41 -4.83 14.85
CA GLU A 32 -0.47 -4.79 15.98
C GLU A 32 0.98 -4.93 15.49
N GLN A 33 1.25 -5.82 14.54
CA GLN A 33 2.56 -5.91 13.90
C GLN A 33 2.95 -4.63 13.17
N LEU A 34 1.99 -3.97 12.50
CA LEU A 34 2.21 -2.67 11.87
C LEU A 34 2.66 -1.64 12.91
N ASP A 35 2.01 -1.61 14.09
CA ASP A 35 2.37 -0.70 15.18
C ASP A 35 3.77 -0.95 15.75
N GLN A 36 4.15 -2.23 15.86
CA GLN A 36 5.46 -2.63 16.39
C GLN A 36 6.61 -2.39 15.40
N GLU A 37 6.36 -2.59 14.11
CA GLU A 37 7.39 -2.48 13.07
C GLU A 37 7.61 -1.04 12.58
N LEU A 38 6.59 -0.19 12.69
CA LEU A 38 6.65 1.21 12.26
C LEU A 38 6.63 2.15 13.46
N VAL A 39 7.72 2.88 13.61
CA VAL A 39 7.81 3.96 14.60
C VAL A 39 7.12 5.20 14.03
N GLY A 40 6.35 5.91 14.86
CA GLY A 40 5.61 7.10 14.41
C GLY A 40 4.49 6.77 13.42
N LEU A 41 4.24 7.69 12.48
CA LEU A 41 3.22 7.54 11.42
C LEU A 41 1.80 7.29 11.96
N GLU A 42 1.41 7.89 13.07
CA GLU A 42 0.12 7.65 13.73
C GLU A 42 -1.08 7.94 12.82
N SER A 43 -0.98 8.97 11.96
CA SER A 43 -2.01 9.30 10.97
C SER A 43 -2.17 8.17 9.92
N VAL A 44 -1.05 7.59 9.47
CA VAL A 44 -1.04 6.46 8.52
C VAL A 44 -1.62 5.21 9.17
N LYS A 45 -1.20 4.88 10.39
CA LYS A 45 -1.73 3.74 11.16
C LYS A 45 -3.24 3.86 11.37
N THR A 46 -3.71 5.03 11.76
CA THR A 46 -5.13 5.34 11.90
C THR A 46 -5.86 5.13 10.58
N ARG A 47 -5.31 5.66 9.48
CA ARG A 47 -5.89 5.51 8.14
C ARG A 47 -5.96 4.05 7.69
N VAL A 48 -4.92 3.25 7.95
CA VAL A 48 -4.92 1.82 7.66
C VAL A 48 -6.00 1.07 8.45
N ARG A 49 -6.22 1.42 9.73
CA ARG A 49 -7.30 0.85 10.55
C ARG A 49 -8.69 1.23 10.02
N GLU A 50 -8.89 2.48 9.63
CA GLU A 50 -10.13 2.94 9.02
C GLU A 50 -10.45 2.15 7.73
N ILE A 51 -9.47 2.06 6.81
CA ILE A 51 -9.60 1.30 5.57
C ILE A 51 -9.95 -0.17 5.89
N SER A 52 -9.22 -0.79 6.80
CA SER A 52 -9.44 -2.19 7.20
C SER A 52 -10.85 -2.41 7.76
N SER A 53 -11.32 -1.48 8.58
CA SER A 53 -12.67 -1.56 9.19
C SER A 53 -13.78 -1.40 8.17
N VAL A 54 -13.64 -0.45 7.24
CA VAL A 54 -14.62 -0.24 6.15
C VAL A 54 -14.67 -1.47 5.25
N LEU A 55 -13.52 -2.02 4.89
CA LEU A 55 -13.45 -3.21 4.02
C LEU A 55 -13.99 -4.47 4.71
N LEU A 56 -13.73 -4.64 6.01
CA LEU A 56 -14.34 -5.73 6.78
C LEU A 56 -15.86 -5.62 6.78
N PHE A 57 -16.39 -4.44 7.07
CA PHE A 57 -17.83 -4.17 7.10
C PHE A 57 -18.47 -4.42 5.72
N ASP A 58 -17.82 -3.94 4.65
CA ASP A 58 -18.31 -4.13 3.28
C ASP A 58 -18.30 -5.62 2.88
N ARG A 59 -17.27 -6.35 3.29
CA ARG A 59 -17.18 -7.80 3.05
C ARG A 59 -18.24 -8.59 3.82
N ILE A 60 -18.56 -8.20 5.05
CA ILE A 60 -19.67 -8.80 5.83
C ILE A 60 -21.00 -8.58 5.12
N ARG A 61 -21.25 -7.35 4.61
CA ARG A 61 -22.45 -7.02 3.85
C ARG A 61 -22.56 -7.88 2.59
N GLU A 62 -21.48 -8.03 1.84
CA GLU A 62 -21.44 -8.86 0.63
C GLU A 62 -21.78 -10.33 0.93
N ILE A 63 -21.23 -10.90 2.03
CA ILE A 63 -21.53 -12.28 2.45
C ILE A 63 -23.00 -12.43 2.82
N GLN A 64 -23.63 -11.39 3.34
CA GLN A 64 -25.05 -11.36 3.69
C GLN A 64 -25.97 -10.93 2.53
N GLU A 65 -25.42 -10.80 1.31
CA GLU A 65 -26.16 -10.36 0.12
C GLU A 65 -26.79 -8.96 0.27
N LEU A 66 -26.19 -8.11 1.14
CA LEU A 66 -26.59 -6.72 1.33
C LEU A 66 -25.87 -5.80 0.34
N PRO A 67 -26.44 -4.63 -0.01
CA PRO A 67 -25.76 -3.65 -0.86
C PRO A 67 -24.40 -3.24 -0.29
N THR A 68 -23.35 -3.25 -1.11
CA THR A 68 -21.98 -2.86 -0.76
C THR A 68 -21.68 -1.45 -1.24
N LEU A 69 -20.63 -0.83 -0.69
CA LEU A 69 -20.21 0.51 -1.08
C LEU A 69 -19.53 0.53 -2.45
N ASN A 70 -19.09 -0.64 -2.97
CA ASN A 70 -18.38 -0.79 -4.24
C ASN A 70 -17.21 0.21 -4.42
N SER A 71 -16.54 0.55 -3.32
CA SER A 71 -15.39 1.46 -3.36
C SER A 71 -14.21 0.81 -4.07
N SER A 72 -13.55 1.56 -4.95
CA SER A 72 -12.30 1.10 -5.54
C SER A 72 -11.25 0.83 -4.46
N LEU A 73 -10.55 -0.29 -4.59
CA LEU A 73 -9.48 -0.71 -3.69
C LEU A 73 -8.10 -0.17 -4.12
N HIS A 74 -8.01 0.48 -5.28
CA HIS A 74 -6.76 1.07 -5.73
C HIS A 74 -6.41 2.30 -4.89
N MET A 75 -5.12 2.50 -4.62
CA MET A 75 -4.65 3.46 -3.62
C MET A 75 -3.59 4.39 -4.17
N SER A 76 -3.48 5.55 -3.54
CA SER A 76 -2.39 6.50 -3.71
C SER A 76 -1.66 6.69 -2.39
N PHE A 77 -0.34 6.50 -2.39
CA PHE A 77 0.55 6.69 -1.24
C PHE A 77 1.48 7.87 -1.50
N THR A 78 1.24 8.98 -0.82
CA THR A 78 2.01 10.21 -1.01
C THR A 78 2.97 10.46 0.15
N GLY A 79 4.19 10.90 -0.15
CA GLY A 79 5.22 11.20 0.85
C GLY A 79 6.63 11.01 0.31
N ARG A 80 7.63 11.49 1.07
CA ARG A 80 9.05 11.38 0.69
C ARG A 80 9.53 9.93 0.64
N PRO A 81 10.60 9.62 -0.12
CA PRO A 81 11.26 8.32 -0.06
C PRO A 81 11.68 7.97 1.39
N GLY A 82 11.62 6.69 1.74
CA GLY A 82 12.02 6.22 3.08
C GLY A 82 10.98 6.39 4.19
N THR A 83 9.79 6.92 3.92
CA THR A 83 8.71 7.11 4.93
C THR A 83 7.88 5.85 5.24
N GLY A 84 8.29 4.65 4.78
CA GLY A 84 7.61 3.40 5.12
C GLY A 84 6.45 3.00 4.20
N LYS A 85 6.24 3.68 3.06
CA LYS A 85 5.13 3.42 2.12
C LYS A 85 5.04 1.94 1.70
N THR A 86 6.15 1.35 1.30
CA THR A 86 6.20 -0.06 0.86
C THR A 86 5.87 -1.03 2.00
N SER A 87 6.34 -0.75 3.22
CA SER A 87 6.04 -1.57 4.40
C SER A 87 4.56 -1.55 4.75
N VAL A 88 3.94 -0.38 4.70
CA VAL A 88 2.48 -0.23 4.90
C VAL A 88 1.68 -0.95 3.81
N ALA A 89 2.09 -0.82 2.54
CA ALA A 89 1.45 -1.53 1.43
C ALA A 89 1.51 -3.06 1.61
N ALA A 90 2.65 -3.58 2.11
CA ALA A 90 2.79 -5.01 2.39
C ALA A 90 1.81 -5.48 3.49
N LYS A 91 1.65 -4.73 4.57
CA LYS A 91 0.69 -5.05 5.63
C LYS A 91 -0.76 -4.96 5.14
N LEU A 92 -1.09 -3.94 4.35
CA LEU A 92 -2.40 -3.85 3.70
C LEU A 92 -2.68 -5.03 2.77
N GLY A 93 -1.68 -5.51 2.03
CA GLY A 93 -1.81 -6.72 1.21
C GLY A 93 -2.22 -7.94 2.03
N LEU A 94 -1.65 -8.10 3.24
CA LEU A 94 -2.04 -9.18 4.16
C LEU A 94 -3.47 -8.99 4.69
N VAL A 95 -3.87 -7.77 5.07
CA VAL A 95 -5.24 -7.47 5.50
C VAL A 95 -6.24 -7.79 4.38
N LEU A 96 -5.96 -7.33 3.16
CA LEU A 96 -6.81 -7.56 1.99
C LEU A 96 -6.94 -9.06 1.66
N ARG A 97 -5.87 -9.83 1.87
CA ARG A 97 -5.91 -11.29 1.77
C ARG A 97 -6.81 -11.90 2.84
N GLN A 98 -6.70 -11.49 4.10
CA GLN A 98 -7.52 -12.02 5.19
C GLN A 98 -9.01 -11.73 4.98
N LEU A 99 -9.31 -10.58 4.39
CA LEU A 99 -10.66 -10.19 4.02
C LEU A 99 -11.17 -10.91 2.75
N GLY A 100 -10.29 -11.59 2.00
CA GLY A 100 -10.64 -12.31 0.77
C GLY A 100 -10.76 -11.42 -0.46
N TYR A 101 -10.21 -10.19 -0.44
CA TYR A 101 -10.09 -9.33 -1.61
C TYR A 101 -8.89 -9.71 -2.49
N LEU A 102 -7.87 -10.33 -1.90
CA LEU A 102 -6.69 -10.84 -2.60
C LEU A 102 -6.45 -12.29 -2.24
N THR A 103 -6.03 -13.11 -3.20
CA THR A 103 -5.76 -14.53 -2.96
C THR A 103 -4.41 -14.76 -2.29
N LYS A 104 -3.37 -13.96 -2.60
CA LYS A 104 -2.00 -14.12 -2.09
C LYS A 104 -1.59 -13.00 -1.13
N GLY A 105 -1.96 -11.75 -1.42
CA GLY A 105 -1.64 -10.59 -0.60
C GLY A 105 -0.16 -10.17 -0.63
N HIS A 106 0.62 -10.68 -1.59
CA HIS A 106 2.02 -10.27 -1.79
C HIS A 106 2.11 -8.91 -2.47
N ILE A 107 3.29 -8.31 -2.42
CA ILE A 107 3.59 -7.06 -3.09
C ILE A 107 4.59 -7.29 -4.23
N THR A 108 4.32 -6.70 -5.38
CA THR A 108 5.24 -6.62 -6.51
C THR A 108 5.61 -5.16 -6.70
N ASN A 109 6.86 -4.82 -6.35
CA ASN A 109 7.38 -3.49 -6.54
C ASN A 109 7.79 -3.30 -7.99
N VAL A 110 7.35 -2.21 -8.60
CA VAL A 110 7.72 -1.85 -9.97
C VAL A 110 8.06 -0.36 -10.05
N THR A 111 9.00 -0.07 -10.94
CA THR A 111 9.35 1.28 -11.37
C THR A 111 8.97 1.45 -12.84
N ARG A 112 9.19 2.65 -13.39
CA ARG A 112 9.02 2.89 -14.82
C ARG A 112 9.81 1.91 -15.68
N GLU A 113 11.07 1.62 -15.30
CA GLU A 113 11.96 0.73 -16.03
C GLU A 113 11.44 -0.70 -16.12
N ASP A 114 10.62 -1.14 -15.16
CA ASP A 114 10.02 -2.49 -15.15
C ASP A 114 8.81 -2.60 -16.07
N LEU A 115 8.17 -1.49 -16.42
CA LEU A 115 6.95 -1.43 -17.22
C LEU A 115 7.20 -0.99 -18.65
N VAL A 116 8.06 0.02 -18.85
CA VAL A 116 8.26 0.68 -20.14
C VAL A 116 9.45 0.06 -20.88
N GLY A 117 9.23 -0.29 -22.14
CA GLY A 117 10.26 -0.78 -23.03
C GLY A 117 11.13 0.34 -23.61
N GLN A 118 12.33 -0.03 -24.03
CA GLN A 118 13.25 0.91 -24.69
C GLN A 118 13.00 1.05 -26.22
N TYR A 119 12.29 0.07 -26.80
CA TYR A 119 12.00 0.00 -28.24
C TYR A 119 10.51 -0.20 -28.48
N VAL A 120 10.06 0.14 -29.69
CA VAL A 120 8.68 -0.10 -30.16
C VAL A 120 8.29 -1.56 -29.94
N GLY A 121 7.11 -1.79 -29.37
CA GLY A 121 6.56 -3.13 -29.14
C GLY A 121 7.10 -3.86 -27.90
N HIS A 122 8.04 -3.25 -27.12
CA HIS A 122 8.58 -3.86 -25.92
C HIS A 122 7.80 -3.53 -24.65
N THR A 123 7.02 -2.45 -24.64
CA THR A 123 6.28 -2.00 -23.46
C THR A 123 5.16 -2.96 -23.07
N ALA A 124 4.31 -3.34 -24.02
CA ALA A 124 3.17 -4.20 -23.71
C ALA A 124 3.57 -5.58 -23.13
N PRO A 125 4.54 -6.33 -23.70
CA PRO A 125 4.98 -7.59 -23.09
C PRO A 125 5.53 -7.39 -21.67
N LYS A 126 6.34 -6.35 -21.47
CA LYS A 126 6.99 -6.04 -20.20
C LYS A 126 5.98 -5.68 -19.12
N THR A 127 5.03 -4.79 -19.43
CA THR A 127 3.93 -4.42 -18.53
C THR A 127 3.08 -5.64 -18.16
N LYS A 128 2.70 -6.47 -19.15
CA LYS A 128 1.92 -7.69 -18.92
C LYS A 128 2.64 -8.69 -18.01
N GLU A 129 3.96 -8.82 -18.14
CA GLU A 129 4.77 -9.68 -17.27
C GLU A 129 4.65 -9.24 -15.80
N GLN A 130 4.79 -7.94 -15.52
CA GLN A 130 4.67 -7.41 -14.14
C GLN A 130 3.25 -7.55 -13.60
N LEU A 131 2.24 -7.29 -14.41
CA LEU A 131 0.84 -7.51 -14.04
C LEU A 131 0.58 -8.98 -13.67
N ASN A 132 1.12 -9.92 -14.45
CA ASN A 132 1.00 -11.34 -14.13
C ASN A 132 1.72 -11.74 -12.82
N LYS A 133 2.90 -11.18 -12.56
CA LYS A 133 3.63 -11.39 -11.29
C LYS A 133 2.83 -10.87 -10.10
N ALA A 134 2.14 -9.75 -10.25
CA ALA A 134 1.38 -9.11 -9.18
C ALA A 134 0.01 -9.73 -8.92
N ARG A 135 -0.49 -10.62 -9.80
CA ARG A 135 -1.79 -11.28 -9.62
C ARG A 135 -1.92 -11.99 -8.27
N GLY A 136 -3.01 -11.73 -7.60
CA GLY A 136 -3.28 -12.19 -6.24
C GLY A 136 -2.74 -11.26 -5.16
N GLY A 137 -2.16 -10.12 -5.55
CA GLY A 137 -1.49 -9.21 -4.65
C GLY A 137 -1.62 -7.73 -5.04
N ILE A 138 -0.62 -6.97 -4.63
CA ILE A 138 -0.52 -5.54 -4.88
C ILE A 138 0.58 -5.27 -5.90
N LEU A 139 0.27 -4.53 -6.96
CA LEU A 139 1.27 -3.86 -7.80
C LEU A 139 1.58 -2.50 -7.17
N PHE A 140 2.74 -2.40 -6.54
CA PHE A 140 3.22 -1.16 -5.93
C PHE A 140 4.14 -0.45 -6.91
N MET A 141 3.65 0.66 -7.44
CA MET A 141 4.40 1.49 -8.38
C MET A 141 5.09 2.62 -7.61
N ASP A 142 6.39 2.46 -7.42
CA ASP A 142 7.17 3.52 -6.81
C ASP A 142 7.54 4.60 -7.82
N GLU A 143 7.58 5.86 -7.37
CA GLU A 143 7.83 7.04 -8.20
C GLU A 143 6.93 7.07 -9.47
N ALA A 144 5.63 6.82 -9.29
CA ALA A 144 4.65 6.64 -10.36
C ALA A 144 4.56 7.83 -11.33
N GLN A 145 4.90 9.05 -10.87
CA GLN A 145 4.94 10.24 -11.73
C GLN A 145 5.95 10.11 -12.89
N HIS A 146 6.94 9.24 -12.78
CA HIS A 146 7.90 9.02 -13.85
C HIS A 146 7.33 8.22 -15.01
N LEU A 147 6.18 7.56 -14.82
CA LEU A 147 5.54 6.76 -15.87
C LEU A 147 5.06 7.63 -17.05
N TYR A 148 4.65 8.86 -16.77
CA TYR A 148 4.17 9.81 -17.77
C TYR A 148 5.19 10.94 -17.99
N LYS A 149 5.58 11.16 -19.26
CA LYS A 149 6.50 12.22 -19.69
C LYS A 149 5.85 13.02 -20.81
N PRO A 150 5.08 14.08 -20.50
CA PRO A 150 4.31 14.84 -21.50
C PRO A 150 5.17 15.48 -22.57
N ASP A 151 6.42 15.83 -22.23
CA ASP A 151 7.34 16.56 -23.12
C ASP A 151 8.06 15.63 -24.13
N ASN A 152 7.78 14.33 -24.12
CA ASN A 152 8.42 13.37 -25.00
C ASN A 152 7.40 12.63 -25.86
N GLU A 153 7.21 13.09 -27.12
CA GLU A 153 6.30 12.47 -28.09
C GLU A 153 6.64 11.01 -28.42
N ARG A 154 7.85 10.56 -28.12
CA ARG A 154 8.30 9.17 -28.29
C ARG A 154 8.27 8.37 -26.99
N ASP A 155 7.51 8.85 -26.00
CA ASP A 155 7.42 8.16 -24.72
C ASP A 155 6.43 6.99 -24.76
N TYR A 156 6.94 5.80 -24.49
CA TYR A 156 6.11 4.58 -24.43
C TYR A 156 5.39 4.40 -23.08
N GLY A 157 5.47 5.38 -22.18
CA GLY A 157 4.77 5.34 -20.88
C GLY A 157 3.24 5.38 -21.04
N ALA A 158 2.74 6.07 -22.06
CA ALA A 158 1.30 6.11 -22.37
C ALA A 158 0.75 4.70 -22.67
N GLU A 159 1.47 3.86 -23.43
CA GLU A 159 1.10 2.47 -23.70
C GLU A 159 1.00 1.63 -22.41
N ALA A 160 1.95 1.82 -21.48
CA ALA A 160 1.90 1.16 -20.18
C ALA A 160 0.67 1.63 -19.37
N ILE A 161 0.38 2.93 -19.34
CA ILE A 161 -0.77 3.52 -18.64
C ILE A 161 -2.08 2.94 -19.18
N GLU A 162 -2.24 2.82 -20.49
CA GLU A 162 -3.44 2.22 -21.10
C GLU A 162 -3.64 0.76 -20.66
N LEU A 163 -2.59 -0.03 -20.59
CA LEU A 163 -2.65 -1.41 -20.11
C LEU A 163 -3.01 -1.49 -18.62
N LEU A 164 -2.44 -0.60 -17.78
CA LEU A 164 -2.82 -0.52 -16.38
C LEU A 164 -4.29 -0.16 -16.22
N LEU A 165 -4.77 0.84 -16.96
CA LEU A 165 -6.18 1.25 -16.94
C LEU A 165 -7.12 0.12 -17.34
N GLN A 166 -6.79 -0.63 -18.38
CA GLN A 166 -7.58 -1.77 -18.84
C GLN A 166 -7.73 -2.83 -17.73
N VAL A 167 -6.67 -3.09 -16.96
CA VAL A 167 -6.71 -4.03 -15.84
C VAL A 167 -7.47 -3.44 -14.65
N MET A 168 -7.29 -2.14 -14.35
CA MET A 168 -8.01 -1.46 -13.26
C MET A 168 -9.53 -1.40 -13.49
N GLU A 169 -9.99 -1.38 -14.74
CA GLU A 169 -11.42 -1.43 -15.08
C GLU A 169 -12.05 -2.78 -14.82
N ASN A 170 -11.26 -3.85 -14.91
CA ASN A 170 -11.73 -5.19 -14.69
C ASN A 170 -11.70 -5.53 -13.19
N GLN A 171 -12.71 -5.09 -12.44
CA GLN A 171 -12.85 -5.33 -10.99
C GLN A 171 -12.79 -6.80 -10.56
N ARG A 172 -12.85 -7.76 -11.49
CA ARG A 172 -12.72 -9.19 -11.23
C ARG A 172 -11.27 -9.65 -11.19
N GLU A 173 -10.32 -8.79 -11.56
CA GLU A 173 -8.92 -9.13 -11.44
C GLU A 173 -8.48 -8.99 -9.98
N ASP A 174 -7.96 -10.07 -9.44
CA ASP A 174 -7.35 -10.24 -8.12
C ASP A 174 -6.01 -9.45 -8.06
N LEU A 175 -6.10 -8.12 -8.20
CA LEU A 175 -4.96 -7.22 -8.30
C LEU A 175 -5.34 -5.81 -7.84
N ILE A 176 -4.57 -5.26 -6.91
CA ILE A 176 -4.73 -3.90 -6.43
C ILE A 176 -3.51 -3.08 -6.82
N PHE A 177 -3.74 -1.85 -7.28
CA PHE A 177 -2.70 -0.91 -7.63
C PHE A 177 -2.47 0.09 -6.50
N VAL A 178 -1.20 0.33 -6.17
CA VAL A 178 -0.77 1.40 -5.27
C VAL A 178 0.22 2.28 -6.03
N PHE A 179 -0.17 3.53 -6.27
CA PHE A 179 0.69 4.55 -6.90
C PHE A 179 1.37 5.37 -5.81
N SER A 180 2.70 5.40 -5.83
CA SER A 180 3.52 6.01 -4.79
C SER A 180 4.43 7.09 -5.36
N GLY A 181 4.65 8.15 -4.58
CA GLY A 181 5.60 9.22 -4.90
C GLY A 181 5.38 10.49 -4.07
N PRO A 182 6.17 11.57 -4.32
CA PRO A 182 5.97 12.85 -3.67
C PRO A 182 4.60 13.45 -4.01
N LYS A 183 3.92 14.04 -3.03
CA LYS A 183 2.53 14.51 -3.13
C LYS A 183 2.26 15.36 -4.37
N THR A 184 2.99 16.45 -4.52
CA THR A 184 2.81 17.38 -5.65
C THR A 184 3.03 16.74 -7.01
N LYS A 185 3.97 15.78 -7.11
CA LYS A 185 4.27 15.05 -8.34
C LYS A 185 3.18 14.02 -8.67
N ILE A 186 2.66 13.32 -7.67
CA ILE A 186 1.54 12.37 -7.83
C ILE A 186 0.25 13.12 -8.22
N GLU A 187 -0.02 14.28 -7.61
CA GLU A 187 -1.15 15.13 -8.02
C GLU A 187 -1.02 15.55 -9.49
N GLY A 188 0.16 15.97 -9.92
CA GLY A 188 0.44 16.29 -11.33
C GLY A 188 0.25 15.10 -12.26
N PHE A 189 0.69 13.90 -11.85
CA PHE A 189 0.49 12.67 -12.60
C PHE A 189 -1.00 12.33 -12.75
N PHE A 190 -1.80 12.44 -11.67
CA PHE A 190 -3.23 12.19 -11.71
C PHE A 190 -3.98 13.23 -12.55
N ASN A 191 -3.60 14.49 -12.48
CA ASN A 191 -4.18 15.54 -13.33
C ASN A 191 -3.95 15.27 -14.82
N SER A 192 -2.79 14.72 -15.16
CA SER A 192 -2.46 14.33 -16.54
C SER A 192 -3.12 12.99 -16.95
N ASN A 193 -3.56 12.19 -15.99
CA ASN A 193 -4.14 10.85 -16.23
C ASN A 193 -5.47 10.69 -15.46
N PRO A 194 -6.53 11.40 -15.82
CA PRO A 194 -7.80 11.39 -15.09
C PRO A 194 -8.46 10.01 -15.04
N GLY A 195 -8.17 9.14 -16.01
CA GLY A 195 -8.60 7.74 -16.00
C GLY A 195 -8.05 6.95 -14.82
N ILE A 196 -6.77 7.14 -14.46
CA ILE A 196 -6.20 6.52 -13.25
C ILE A 196 -6.78 7.18 -12.01
N SER A 197 -6.79 8.52 -11.96
CA SER A 197 -7.27 9.29 -10.81
C SER A 197 -8.68 8.89 -10.38
N SER A 198 -9.60 8.73 -11.35
CA SER A 198 -11.00 8.36 -11.06
C SER A 198 -11.16 6.95 -10.48
N ARG A 199 -10.13 6.11 -10.56
CA ARG A 199 -10.13 4.73 -10.04
C ARG A 199 -9.41 4.59 -8.71
N ILE A 200 -8.81 5.67 -8.19
CA ILE A 200 -8.19 5.67 -6.86
C ILE A 200 -9.28 5.90 -5.82
N GLY A 201 -9.54 4.89 -5.00
CA GLY A 201 -10.54 4.96 -3.94
C GLY A 201 -9.99 5.38 -2.59
N GLN A 202 -8.68 5.21 -2.36
CA GLN A 202 -8.05 5.46 -1.08
C GLN A 202 -6.77 6.29 -1.24
N HIS A 203 -6.62 7.30 -0.39
CA HIS A 203 -5.42 8.14 -0.33
C HIS A 203 -4.81 8.03 1.06
N VAL A 204 -3.50 7.77 1.12
CA VAL A 204 -2.72 7.69 2.36
C VAL A 204 -1.53 8.64 2.22
N ASP A 205 -1.48 9.63 3.10
CA ASP A 205 -0.43 10.66 3.10
C ASP A 205 0.57 10.35 4.22
N PHE A 206 1.83 10.19 3.84
CA PHE A 206 2.94 9.89 4.73
C PHE A 206 3.67 11.19 5.04
N ALA A 207 3.47 11.70 6.23
CA ALA A 207 4.21 12.86 6.71
C ALA A 207 5.70 12.53 6.86
N ASP A 208 6.53 13.55 6.81
CA ASP A 208 7.94 13.43 7.14
C ASP A 208 8.10 13.14 8.64
N TYR A 209 9.12 12.37 9.00
CA TYR A 209 9.44 12.08 10.38
C TYR A 209 10.04 13.30 11.09
N ASN A 210 9.65 13.52 12.31
CA ASN A 210 10.31 14.48 13.20
C ASN A 210 11.58 13.90 13.85
N VAL A 211 12.31 14.73 14.63
CA VAL A 211 13.57 14.33 15.27
C VAL A 211 13.38 13.15 16.22
N GLU A 212 12.29 13.19 17.02
CA GLU A 212 12.00 12.13 18.00
C GLU A 212 11.71 10.81 17.30
N GLU A 213 10.93 10.83 16.22
CA GLU A 213 10.59 9.65 15.43
C GLU A 213 11.83 9.06 14.74
N LEU A 214 12.68 9.90 14.12
CA LEU A 214 13.93 9.46 13.50
C LEU A 214 14.90 8.87 14.54
N THR A 215 14.95 9.47 15.71
CA THR A 215 15.74 8.92 16.83
C THR A 215 15.23 7.55 17.26
N ALA A 216 13.92 7.41 17.37
CA ALA A 216 13.29 6.14 17.75
C ALA A 216 13.49 5.07 16.68
N ILE A 217 13.37 5.43 15.38
CA ILE A 217 13.65 4.54 14.24
C ILE A 217 15.13 4.08 14.30
N THR A 218 16.06 4.99 14.53
CA THR A 218 17.48 4.68 14.62
C THR A 218 17.76 3.70 15.76
N LYS A 219 17.20 3.94 16.95
CA LYS A 219 17.31 3.02 18.09
C LYS A 219 16.73 1.63 17.76
N PHE A 220 15.56 1.60 17.14
CA PHE A 220 14.90 0.35 16.74
C PHE A 220 15.76 -0.46 15.76
N LEU A 221 16.33 0.19 14.75
CA LEU A 221 17.18 -0.45 13.75
C LEU A 221 18.47 -1.00 14.38
N ILE A 222 19.11 -0.22 15.25
CA ILE A 222 20.34 -0.65 15.93
C ILE A 222 20.05 -1.81 16.90
N HIS A 223 18.94 -1.74 17.63
CA HIS A 223 18.55 -2.79 18.59
C HIS A 223 18.26 -4.13 17.89
N ASN A 224 17.65 -4.09 16.71
CA ASN A 224 17.33 -5.27 15.93
C ASN A 224 18.53 -5.80 15.12
N ASP A 225 19.61 -5.03 14.97
CA ASP A 225 20.84 -5.47 14.35
C ASP A 225 21.78 -6.10 15.40
N ASN A 226 21.65 -7.41 15.59
CA ASN A 226 22.44 -8.18 16.55
C ASN A 226 23.98 -8.13 16.30
N ARG A 227 24.44 -7.47 15.24
CA ARG A 227 25.85 -7.35 14.88
C ARG A 227 26.59 -6.28 15.68
N TYR A 228 25.85 -5.32 16.26
CA TYR A 228 26.43 -4.16 16.95
C TYR A 228 25.88 -4.02 18.36
N LYS A 229 26.76 -3.64 19.30
CA LYS A 229 26.37 -3.14 20.63
C LYS A 229 26.64 -1.64 20.63
N TYR A 230 25.72 -0.87 21.15
CA TYR A 230 25.84 0.58 21.26
C TYR A 230 25.63 1.01 22.70
N ASP A 231 26.26 2.09 23.12
CA ASP A 231 26.02 2.77 24.38
C ASP A 231 25.19 4.05 24.20
N GLU A 232 24.82 4.66 25.32
CA GLU A 232 24.01 5.88 25.32
C GLU A 232 24.71 7.07 24.64
N ASP A 233 26.04 7.11 24.63
CA ASP A 233 26.80 8.22 24.03
C ASP A 233 26.75 8.16 22.50
N VAL A 234 26.73 6.98 21.91
CA VAL A 234 26.50 6.80 20.48
C VAL A 234 25.10 7.31 20.08
N VAL A 235 24.09 7.05 20.90
CA VAL A 235 22.72 7.57 20.66
C VAL A 235 22.70 9.10 20.69
N LYS A 236 23.36 9.75 21.65
CA LYS A 236 23.44 11.22 21.73
C LYS A 236 24.11 11.84 20.49
N ILE A 237 25.19 11.22 20.03
CA ILE A 237 25.86 11.67 18.80
C ILE A 237 24.94 11.56 17.60
N LEU A 238 24.23 10.43 17.45
CA LEU A 238 23.27 10.23 16.34
C LEU A 238 22.13 11.25 16.38
N VAL A 239 21.56 11.52 17.57
CA VAL A 239 20.52 12.56 17.73
C VAL A 239 21.04 13.93 17.26
N HIS A 240 22.22 14.30 17.69
CA HIS A 240 22.82 15.57 17.29
C HIS A 240 23.01 15.67 15.77
N TYR A 241 23.43 14.60 15.10
CA TYR A 241 23.51 14.58 13.63
C TYR A 241 22.13 14.67 12.97
N ILE A 242 21.12 13.94 13.47
CA ILE A 242 19.75 13.99 12.96
C ILE A 242 19.20 15.42 13.03
N GLU A 243 19.41 16.13 14.16
CA GLU A 243 18.99 17.52 14.32
C GLU A 243 19.60 18.48 13.29
N GLN A 244 20.83 18.22 12.85
CA GLN A 244 21.51 19.04 11.84
C GLN A 244 21.02 18.84 10.41
N PHE A 245 20.30 17.75 10.12
CA PHE A 245 19.87 17.39 8.76
C PHE A 245 18.36 17.55 8.53
N ILE A 246 17.60 17.96 9.55
CA ILE A 246 16.13 18.13 9.45
C ILE A 246 15.72 19.57 9.07
N ASP A 247 16.64 20.54 9.00
CA ASP A 247 16.38 21.93 8.60
C ASP A 247 16.04 22.08 7.11
#